data_608b38571a50eb4a2e866186d670ccab
#
_entry.id   608b38571a50eb4a2e866186d670ccab
#
_cell.length_a   1.000
_cell.length_b   1.000
_cell.length_c   1.000
_cell.angle_alpha   90.00
_cell.angle_beta   90.00
_cell.angle_gamma   90.00
#
_symmetry.space_group_name_H-M   'P 1'
#
loop_
_entity.id
_entity.type
_entity.pdbx_description
1 polymer ?
#
loop_
_entity_poly.entity_id
_entity_poly.type
_entity_poly.pdbx_seq_one_letter_code
_entity_poly.pdbx_strand_id
1 'polypeptide(L)'
;MKIVSGIAVVALASTVSGWAFPLKKAKCIAKKSFLVGAAAGAVGTAIVGTAAAAGAAVAINQINNNRVVYEPASGSMNDQVVLITGGTSGLGLETAKRLSAAGATVVLTSRTQEKGEQAVENVNEYLRSLGIFENTKIFNLMLDLDDLENVKQFPESFKCLNLGDISVLINNAGVMAIPDRELTKDGYERTFQSNHLGHFILTAGLFPYLARSGAKVITVSSSAINFSPQGLDIDNLNGEKSYSAWPSYSQSKLANVLFTKELQKRADAAGENWLTAVTLHPGVVNTELWRYIVGEEKLNEMKSKGPNSLENLAMNAASLFTKTAAEGASTQIFLAAEDVTNLSKGAFYEEMKENTKLPSFASDETKAKSLWGISEEFGGITFDLTIGTIESDTDTPELVEDESQDESESIE
;
A
#
# COMPACT_ATOMS: atom_id res chain seq x y z
N MET A 1 7.85 -23.41 -6.63
CA MET A 1 9.05 -22.65 -7.03
C MET A 1 9.03 -21.20 -6.53
N LYS A 2 7.89 -20.52 -6.46
CA LYS A 2 7.74 -19.14 -5.95
C LYS A 2 8.10 -18.95 -4.45
N ILE A 3 8.00 -19.99 -3.62
CA ILE A 3 8.34 -19.95 -2.18
C ILE A 3 9.87 -19.92 -1.96
N VAL A 4 10.65 -20.45 -2.90
CA VAL A 4 12.11 -20.57 -2.78
C VAL A 4 12.81 -19.22 -2.95
N SER A 5 12.29 -18.31 -3.79
CA SER A 5 12.89 -16.99 -4.00
C SER A 5 12.75 -16.07 -2.78
N GLY A 6 11.61 -16.11 -2.08
CA GLY A 6 11.41 -15.33 -0.86
C GLY A 6 12.33 -15.78 0.30
N ILE A 7 12.56 -17.08 0.43
CA ILE A 7 13.43 -17.65 1.49
C ILE A 7 14.91 -17.32 1.21
N ALA A 8 15.33 -17.28 -0.05
CA ALA A 8 16.71 -16.96 -0.42
C ALA A 8 17.07 -15.49 -0.10
N VAL A 9 16.14 -14.55 -0.31
CA VAL A 9 16.35 -13.13 0.01
C VAL A 9 16.41 -12.92 1.52
N VAL A 10 15.57 -13.61 2.29
CA VAL A 10 15.60 -13.56 3.77
C VAL A 10 16.87 -14.20 4.32
N ALA A 11 17.35 -15.29 3.71
CA ALA A 11 18.60 -15.95 4.13
C ALA A 11 19.83 -15.10 3.84
N LEU A 12 19.89 -14.34 2.72
CA LEU A 12 20.97 -13.40 2.44
C LEU A 12 20.95 -12.20 3.39
N ALA A 13 19.78 -11.67 3.72
CA ALA A 13 19.64 -10.59 4.69
C ALA A 13 20.12 -11.01 6.10
N SER A 14 19.87 -12.27 6.50
CA SER A 14 20.30 -12.79 7.81
C SER A 14 21.82 -12.99 7.93
N THR A 15 22.52 -13.27 6.81
CA THR A 15 24.00 -13.37 6.82
C THR A 15 24.70 -12.03 6.91
N VAL A 16 24.07 -10.97 6.41
CA VAL A 16 24.60 -9.60 6.47
C VAL A 16 24.30 -8.91 7.80
N SER A 17 23.20 -9.27 8.47
CA SER A 17 22.75 -8.61 9.70
C SER A 17 23.11 -9.33 11.00
N GLY A 18 23.72 -10.52 10.94
CA GLY A 18 24.12 -11.28 12.14
C GLY A 18 22.96 -11.86 12.96
N TRP A 19 21.73 -11.83 12.44
CA TRP A 19 20.54 -12.38 13.09
C TRP A 19 20.36 -13.85 12.74
N ALA A 20 20.49 -14.73 13.73
CA ALA A 20 20.26 -16.15 13.56
C ALA A 20 18.77 -16.47 13.52
N PHE A 21 18.25 -16.74 12.33
CA PHE A 21 16.94 -17.39 12.20
C PHE A 21 17.00 -18.84 12.74
N PRO A 22 16.00 -19.33 13.44
CA PRO A 22 15.99 -20.71 13.93
C PRO A 22 15.84 -21.68 12.76
N LEU A 23 16.99 -22.16 12.26
CA LEU A 23 17.14 -23.07 11.12
C LEU A 23 16.50 -24.45 11.30
N LYS A 24 15.90 -24.76 12.47
CA LYS A 24 15.33 -26.08 12.73
C LYS A 24 14.11 -26.47 11.89
N LYS A 25 13.33 -25.50 11.38
CA LYS A 25 12.16 -25.80 10.51
C LYS A 25 12.47 -25.73 8.99
N ALA A 26 13.53 -25.03 8.59
CA ALA A 26 13.94 -24.98 7.17
C ALA A 26 14.56 -26.33 6.69
N LYS A 27 15.13 -27.14 7.59
CA LYS A 27 15.72 -28.44 7.25
C LYS A 27 14.73 -29.51 6.76
N CYS A 28 13.45 -29.36 7.02
CA CYS A 28 12.45 -30.36 6.60
C CYS A 28 12.03 -30.20 5.13
N ILE A 29 12.15 -28.99 4.57
CA ILE A 29 11.78 -28.69 3.17
C ILE A 29 12.98 -28.92 2.23
N ALA A 30 14.21 -28.69 2.72
CA ALA A 30 15.44 -28.87 1.95
C ALA A 30 15.84 -30.36 1.76
N LYS A 31 15.33 -31.30 2.59
CA LYS A 31 15.69 -32.72 2.52
C LYS A 31 15.19 -33.46 1.28
N LYS A 32 14.27 -32.94 0.49
CA LYS A 32 13.78 -33.58 -0.75
C LYS A 32 14.52 -33.16 -2.01
N SER A 33 15.40 -32.17 -1.96
CA SER A 33 16.15 -31.70 -3.14
C SER A 33 17.66 -31.90 -3.08
N PHE A 34 18.20 -32.52 -2.01
CA PHE A 34 19.66 -32.61 -1.77
C PHE A 34 20.22 -34.04 -1.71
N LEU A 35 19.52 -35.00 -2.26
CA LEU A 35 19.97 -36.39 -2.29
C LEU A 35 20.29 -36.84 -3.72
N VAL A 36 21.13 -36.08 -4.44
CA VAL A 36 21.93 -36.59 -5.54
C VAL A 36 23.26 -35.82 -5.53
N GLY A 37 24.33 -36.41 -5.05
CA GLY A 37 25.67 -35.90 -5.32
C GLY A 37 26.66 -35.84 -4.17
N ALA A 38 26.83 -36.94 -3.46
CA ALA A 38 28.00 -37.12 -2.61
C ALA A 38 28.76 -38.40 -3.07
N ALA A 39 29.32 -38.36 -4.26
CA ALA A 39 30.38 -39.28 -4.70
C ALA A 39 30.88 -38.86 -6.09
N ALA A 40 31.86 -37.97 -6.16
CA ALA A 40 32.86 -37.91 -7.23
C ALA A 40 33.80 -36.76 -6.94
N GLY A 41 35.10 -37.04 -6.88
CA GLY A 41 36.14 -36.07 -6.56
C GLY A 41 36.33 -35.01 -7.64
N ALA A 42 37.07 -33.99 -7.26
CA ALA A 42 37.66 -32.82 -7.97
C ALA A 42 37.19 -32.37 -9.38
N VAL A 43 36.60 -33.23 -10.18
CA VAL A 43 36.00 -32.92 -11.50
C VAL A 43 34.54 -32.52 -11.40
N GLY A 44 33.85 -32.90 -10.28
CA GLY A 44 32.44 -32.58 -10.02
C GLY A 44 32.18 -31.14 -9.63
N THR A 45 33.15 -30.45 -9.04
CA THR A 45 32.95 -29.07 -8.54
C THR A 45 32.79 -28.03 -9.66
N ALA A 46 33.46 -28.21 -10.80
CA ALA A 46 33.29 -27.32 -11.96
C ALA A 46 31.94 -27.52 -12.67
N ILE A 47 31.44 -28.77 -12.78
CA ILE A 47 30.15 -29.07 -13.40
C ILE A 47 28.97 -28.67 -12.53
N VAL A 48 29.07 -28.84 -11.23
CA VAL A 48 28.03 -28.38 -10.28
C VAL A 48 27.98 -26.85 -10.23
N GLY A 49 29.15 -26.16 -10.31
CA GLY A 49 29.23 -24.71 -10.40
C GLY A 49 28.59 -24.16 -11.66
N THR A 50 28.80 -24.80 -12.81
CA THR A 50 28.22 -24.37 -14.11
C THR A 50 26.71 -24.68 -14.20
N ALA A 51 26.24 -25.81 -13.67
CA ALA A 51 24.82 -26.14 -13.63
C ALA A 51 24.04 -25.22 -12.65
N ALA A 52 24.64 -24.89 -11.50
CA ALA A 52 24.07 -23.94 -10.58
C ALA A 52 24.05 -22.52 -11.16
N ALA A 53 25.14 -22.10 -11.85
CA ALA A 53 25.18 -20.81 -12.54
C ALA A 53 24.20 -20.74 -13.72
N ALA A 54 24.06 -21.82 -14.52
CA ALA A 54 23.07 -21.90 -15.60
C ALA A 54 21.63 -21.91 -15.03
N GLY A 55 21.36 -22.62 -13.96
CA GLY A 55 20.07 -22.60 -13.26
C GLY A 55 19.74 -21.23 -12.68
N ALA A 56 20.72 -20.54 -12.10
CA ALA A 56 20.59 -19.17 -11.63
C ALA A 56 20.34 -18.19 -12.79
N ALA A 57 21.07 -18.32 -13.90
CA ALA A 57 20.89 -17.48 -15.09
C ALA A 57 19.51 -17.67 -15.73
N VAL A 58 18.99 -18.91 -15.79
CA VAL A 58 17.63 -19.20 -16.27
C VAL A 58 16.58 -18.62 -15.31
N ALA A 59 16.79 -18.74 -14.00
CA ALA A 59 15.91 -18.15 -13.01
C ALA A 59 15.91 -16.61 -13.07
N ILE A 60 17.08 -15.99 -13.22
CA ILE A 60 17.23 -14.54 -13.40
C ILE A 60 16.56 -14.09 -14.70
N ASN A 61 16.73 -14.83 -15.79
CA ASN A 61 16.10 -14.52 -17.08
C ASN A 61 14.56 -14.66 -17.00
N GLN A 62 14.04 -15.66 -16.30
CA GLN A 62 12.61 -15.81 -16.05
C GLN A 62 12.05 -14.69 -15.14
N ILE A 63 12.81 -14.26 -14.14
CA ILE A 63 12.46 -13.12 -13.27
C ILE A 63 12.44 -11.83 -14.11
N ASN A 64 13.44 -11.59 -14.93
CA ASN A 64 13.53 -10.39 -15.75
C ASN A 64 12.46 -10.34 -16.85
N ASN A 65 12.06 -11.47 -17.42
CA ASN A 65 11.00 -11.54 -18.43
C ASN A 65 9.59 -11.30 -17.87
N ASN A 66 9.41 -11.37 -16.53
CA ASN A 66 8.15 -11.08 -15.85
C ASN A 66 8.12 -9.67 -15.22
N ARG A 67 9.13 -8.83 -15.46
CA ARG A 67 9.20 -7.46 -14.97
C ARG A 67 8.39 -6.54 -15.87
N VAL A 68 7.12 -6.41 -15.57
CA VAL A 68 6.19 -5.52 -16.28
C VAL A 68 5.97 -4.27 -15.47
N VAL A 69 6.19 -3.11 -16.07
CA VAL A 69 5.68 -1.83 -15.57
C VAL A 69 4.37 -1.58 -16.29
N TYR A 70 3.28 -1.46 -15.51
CA TYR A 70 1.97 -1.17 -16.07
C TYR A 70 1.81 0.33 -16.29
N GLU A 71 1.47 0.70 -17.51
CA GLU A 71 1.22 2.08 -17.90
C GLU A 71 -0.24 2.18 -18.38
N PRO A 72 -1.13 2.89 -17.67
CA PRO A 72 -2.49 3.14 -18.13
C PRO A 72 -2.47 3.96 -19.43
N ALA A 73 -3.49 3.76 -20.27
CA ALA A 73 -3.62 4.53 -21.51
C ALA A 73 -3.77 6.03 -21.19
N SER A 74 -3.18 6.88 -22.03
CA SER A 74 -3.34 8.33 -21.90
C SER A 74 -4.81 8.72 -21.95
N GLY A 75 -5.26 9.54 -21.01
CA GLY A 75 -6.64 9.99 -20.88
C GLY A 75 -7.61 8.98 -20.26
N SER A 76 -7.17 7.73 -19.95
CA SER A 76 -8.05 6.72 -19.36
C SER A 76 -8.51 7.05 -17.93
N MET A 77 -7.85 7.99 -17.28
CA MET A 77 -8.15 8.43 -15.91
C MET A 77 -8.66 9.87 -15.86
N ASN A 78 -9.05 10.45 -17.01
CA ASN A 78 -9.63 11.79 -17.02
C ASN A 78 -10.84 11.87 -16.09
N ASP A 79 -10.99 13.00 -15.41
CA ASP A 79 -12.07 13.29 -14.45
C ASP A 79 -12.13 12.37 -13.23
N GLN A 80 -11.13 11.53 -13.02
CA GLN A 80 -11.01 10.71 -11.82
C GLN A 80 -10.12 11.38 -10.77
N VAL A 81 -10.62 11.42 -9.52
CA VAL A 81 -9.84 11.86 -8.36
C VAL A 81 -9.26 10.65 -7.66
N VAL A 82 -7.96 10.60 -7.54
CA VAL A 82 -7.21 9.51 -6.91
C VAL A 82 -6.49 10.01 -5.66
N LEU A 83 -6.80 9.45 -4.50
CA LEU A 83 -6.12 9.76 -3.25
C LEU A 83 -5.17 8.62 -2.87
N ILE A 84 -3.90 8.96 -2.62
CA ILE A 84 -2.82 7.98 -2.36
C ILE A 84 -2.14 8.30 -1.04
N THR A 85 -2.27 7.41 -0.04
CA THR A 85 -1.50 7.57 1.21
C THR A 85 -0.03 7.20 1.00
N GLY A 86 0.89 8.00 1.60
CA GLY A 86 2.33 7.76 1.46
C GLY A 86 2.84 7.94 0.03
N GLY A 87 2.34 8.98 -0.66
CA GLY A 87 2.67 9.29 -2.07
C GLY A 87 4.06 9.90 -2.30
N THR A 88 4.88 10.06 -1.26
CA THR A 88 6.15 10.81 -1.36
C THR A 88 7.34 9.98 -1.81
N SER A 89 7.23 8.67 -1.83
CA SER A 89 8.33 7.77 -2.23
C SER A 89 7.82 6.40 -2.68
N GLY A 90 8.71 5.59 -3.21
CA GLY A 90 8.46 4.18 -3.52
C GLY A 90 7.23 3.94 -4.39
N LEU A 91 6.39 2.99 -3.95
CA LEU A 91 5.19 2.58 -4.69
C LEU A 91 4.19 3.71 -4.89
N GLY A 92 3.95 4.50 -3.83
CA GLY A 92 2.97 5.59 -3.87
C GLY A 92 3.37 6.68 -4.87
N LEU A 93 4.64 7.08 -4.90
CA LEU A 93 5.15 8.08 -5.84
C LEU A 93 5.08 7.57 -7.30
N GLU A 94 5.48 6.31 -7.53
CA GLU A 94 5.40 5.72 -8.88
C GLU A 94 3.96 5.55 -9.36
N THR A 95 3.02 5.30 -8.44
CA THR A 95 1.59 5.28 -8.73
C THR A 95 1.09 6.68 -9.10
N ALA A 96 1.44 7.69 -8.30
CA ALA A 96 1.08 9.08 -8.58
C ALA A 96 1.53 9.53 -9.98
N LYS A 97 2.79 9.25 -10.33
CA LYS A 97 3.34 9.58 -11.66
C LYS A 97 2.50 9.02 -12.80
N ARG A 98 2.17 7.72 -12.76
CA ARG A 98 1.49 7.04 -13.87
C ARG A 98 0.02 7.35 -13.96
N LEU A 99 -0.66 7.47 -12.81
CA LEU A 99 -2.07 7.86 -12.83
C LEU A 99 -2.25 9.32 -13.25
N SER A 100 -1.33 10.22 -12.85
CA SER A 100 -1.31 11.60 -13.37
C SER A 100 -1.03 11.65 -14.86
N ALA A 101 -0.11 10.82 -15.38
CA ALA A 101 0.16 10.73 -16.82
C ALA A 101 -1.04 10.19 -17.61
N ALA A 102 -1.89 9.39 -16.97
CA ALA A 102 -3.14 8.89 -17.54
C ALA A 102 -4.31 9.89 -17.42
N GLY A 103 -4.09 11.08 -16.85
CA GLY A 103 -5.09 12.16 -16.78
C GLY A 103 -5.79 12.31 -15.43
N ALA A 104 -5.46 11.51 -14.41
CA ALA A 104 -6.09 11.63 -13.10
C ALA A 104 -5.73 12.94 -12.38
N THR A 105 -6.68 13.47 -11.61
CA THR A 105 -6.41 14.40 -10.51
C THR A 105 -5.87 13.58 -9.33
N VAL A 106 -4.63 13.82 -8.91
CA VAL A 106 -3.97 13.04 -7.87
C VAL A 106 -3.78 13.87 -6.60
N VAL A 107 -4.28 13.34 -5.49
CA VAL A 107 -4.02 13.85 -4.14
C VAL A 107 -3.09 12.85 -3.46
N LEU A 108 -1.83 13.22 -3.27
CA LEU A 108 -0.89 12.43 -2.51
C LEU A 108 -0.82 12.93 -1.06
N THR A 109 -0.47 12.06 -0.13
CA THR A 109 -0.31 12.48 1.26
C THR A 109 1.12 12.34 1.75
N SER A 110 1.50 13.23 2.66
CA SER A 110 2.82 13.29 3.27
C SER A 110 2.73 13.62 4.76
N ARG A 111 3.76 13.25 5.54
CA ARG A 111 3.85 13.64 6.96
C ARG A 111 4.41 15.05 7.17
N THR A 112 5.07 15.61 6.16
CA THR A 112 5.62 16.97 6.21
C THR A 112 5.35 17.69 4.90
N GLN A 113 5.10 18.99 4.97
CA GLN A 113 4.84 19.84 3.81
C GLN A 113 5.98 19.76 2.78
N GLU A 114 7.22 19.85 3.25
CA GLU A 114 8.42 19.81 2.41
C GLU A 114 8.50 18.52 1.57
N LYS A 115 8.26 17.34 2.18
CA LYS A 115 8.26 16.06 1.45
C LYS A 115 7.13 15.98 0.44
N GLY A 116 5.99 16.57 0.78
CA GLY A 116 4.85 16.63 -0.12
C GLY A 116 5.13 17.50 -1.35
N GLU A 117 5.65 18.70 -1.16
CA GLU A 117 6.05 19.60 -2.24
C GLU A 117 7.11 18.98 -3.15
N GLN A 118 8.13 18.34 -2.57
CA GLN A 118 9.13 17.61 -3.33
C GLN A 118 8.52 16.46 -4.16
N ALA A 119 7.53 15.76 -3.62
CA ALA A 119 6.85 14.68 -4.35
C ALA A 119 6.00 15.22 -5.50
N VAL A 120 5.27 16.32 -5.29
CA VAL A 120 4.53 17.03 -6.35
C VAL A 120 5.48 17.43 -7.47
N GLU A 121 6.64 18.01 -7.14
CA GLU A 121 7.63 18.39 -8.16
C GLU A 121 8.19 17.16 -8.90
N ASN A 122 8.50 16.07 -8.20
CA ASN A 122 8.94 14.83 -8.83
C ASN A 122 7.91 14.25 -9.82
N VAL A 123 6.61 14.39 -9.52
CA VAL A 123 5.54 13.97 -10.45
C VAL A 123 5.51 14.93 -11.64
N ASN A 124 5.60 16.24 -11.43
CA ASN A 124 5.62 17.24 -12.49
C ASN A 124 6.84 17.08 -13.42
N GLU A 125 8.03 16.78 -12.88
CA GLU A 125 9.22 16.46 -13.68
C GLU A 125 9.01 15.22 -14.55
N TYR A 126 8.40 14.17 -14.00
CA TYR A 126 8.05 12.97 -14.76
C TYR A 126 7.09 13.30 -15.91
N LEU A 127 6.03 14.09 -15.66
CA LEU A 127 5.08 14.49 -16.68
C LEU A 127 5.72 15.34 -17.77
N ARG A 128 6.57 16.31 -17.40
CA ARG A 128 7.37 17.09 -18.36
C ARG A 128 8.26 16.21 -19.23
N SER A 129 8.85 15.14 -18.66
CA SER A 129 9.67 14.20 -19.43
C SER A 129 8.88 13.42 -20.48
N LEU A 130 7.58 13.30 -20.29
CA LEU A 130 6.63 12.69 -21.26
C LEU A 130 6.03 13.70 -22.24
N GLY A 131 6.40 14.99 -22.15
CA GLY A 131 5.82 16.05 -22.96
C GLY A 131 4.42 16.51 -22.51
N ILE A 132 4.03 16.21 -21.27
CA ILE A 132 2.76 16.62 -20.67
C ILE A 132 3.02 17.89 -19.85
N PHE A 133 2.53 19.03 -20.34
CA PHE A 133 2.81 20.36 -19.76
C PHE A 133 1.58 21.06 -19.20
N GLU A 134 0.38 20.61 -19.53
CA GLU A 134 -0.87 21.29 -19.20
C GLU A 134 -1.85 20.36 -18.48
N ASN A 135 -2.75 20.97 -17.69
CA ASN A 135 -3.87 20.31 -17.00
C ASN A 135 -3.49 19.23 -15.96
N THR A 136 -2.28 19.28 -15.43
CA THR A 136 -1.89 18.36 -14.36
C THR A 136 -2.41 18.89 -13.02
N LYS A 137 -3.27 18.08 -12.38
CA LYS A 137 -3.87 18.41 -11.08
C LYS A 137 -3.28 17.47 -10.03
N ILE A 138 -2.20 17.93 -9.39
CA ILE A 138 -1.49 17.17 -8.37
C ILE A 138 -1.45 17.99 -7.09
N PHE A 139 -1.96 17.44 -6.02
CA PHE A 139 -2.08 18.07 -4.71
C PHE A 139 -1.36 17.24 -3.66
N ASN A 140 -0.86 17.91 -2.62
CA ASN A 140 -0.38 17.27 -1.41
C ASN A 140 -1.24 17.71 -0.22
N LEU A 141 -1.65 16.74 0.61
CA LEU A 141 -2.26 16.97 1.91
C LEU A 141 -1.43 16.32 3.01
N MET A 142 -1.40 16.98 4.16
CA MET A 142 -0.72 16.44 5.34
C MET A 142 -1.54 15.30 5.96
N LEU A 143 -0.89 14.14 6.16
CA LEU A 143 -1.47 12.98 6.83
C LEU A 143 -0.40 12.23 7.61
N ASP A 144 -0.59 12.09 8.91
CA ASP A 144 0.20 11.22 9.76
C ASP A 144 -0.68 10.10 10.34
N LEU A 145 -0.46 8.88 9.85
CA LEU A 145 -1.20 7.69 10.31
C LEU A 145 -0.80 7.27 11.73
N ASP A 146 0.30 7.80 12.27
CA ASP A 146 0.71 7.61 13.68
C ASP A 146 -0.02 8.60 14.63
N ASP A 147 -0.97 9.40 14.10
CA ASP A 147 -1.77 10.40 14.78
C ASP A 147 -3.25 10.25 14.41
N LEU A 148 -4.04 9.57 15.24
CA LEU A 148 -5.45 9.31 14.93
C LEU A 148 -6.31 10.58 14.88
N GLU A 149 -5.94 11.62 15.62
CA GLU A 149 -6.65 12.90 15.55
C GLU A 149 -6.42 13.58 14.20
N ASN A 150 -5.16 13.58 13.70
CA ASN A 150 -4.86 14.06 12.36
C ASN A 150 -5.60 13.26 11.27
N VAL A 151 -5.70 11.93 11.44
CA VAL A 151 -6.46 11.06 10.52
C VAL A 151 -7.95 11.43 10.49
N LYS A 152 -8.57 11.68 11.66
CA LYS A 152 -9.99 12.06 11.78
C LYS A 152 -10.29 13.42 11.16
N GLN A 153 -9.34 14.35 11.20
CA GLN A 153 -9.48 15.70 10.62
C GLN A 153 -9.22 15.73 9.11
N PHE A 154 -8.60 14.71 8.56
CA PHE A 154 -8.17 14.66 7.16
C PHE A 154 -9.31 14.83 6.14
N PRO A 155 -10.53 14.26 6.33
CA PRO A 155 -11.63 14.45 5.39
C PRO A 155 -12.01 15.91 5.17
N GLU A 156 -11.94 16.75 6.19
CA GLU A 156 -12.20 18.19 6.06
C GLU A 156 -11.11 18.88 5.21
N SER A 157 -9.85 18.46 5.38
CA SER A 157 -8.76 18.96 4.54
C SER A 157 -8.94 18.58 3.07
N PHE A 158 -9.42 17.36 2.80
CA PHE A 158 -9.75 16.92 1.45
C PHE A 158 -10.91 17.74 0.87
N LYS A 159 -11.98 17.93 1.63
CA LYS A 159 -13.16 18.72 1.23
C LYS A 159 -12.78 20.13 0.81
N CYS A 160 -11.83 20.77 1.51
CA CYS A 160 -11.35 22.12 1.17
C CYS A 160 -10.69 22.21 -0.21
N LEU A 161 -10.23 21.12 -0.82
CA LEU A 161 -9.69 21.12 -2.18
C LEU A 161 -10.77 21.30 -3.27
N ASN A 162 -12.02 21.03 -2.94
CA ASN A 162 -13.18 21.13 -3.85
C ASN A 162 -12.94 20.42 -5.21
N LEU A 163 -12.44 19.18 -5.15
CA LEU A 163 -12.09 18.38 -6.33
C LEU A 163 -13.22 17.46 -6.80
N GLY A 164 -14.34 17.42 -6.07
CA GLY A 164 -15.38 16.41 -6.26
C GLY A 164 -15.07 15.10 -5.52
N ASP A 165 -15.82 14.04 -5.89
CA ASP A 165 -15.76 12.76 -5.21
C ASP A 165 -14.49 11.96 -5.56
N ILE A 166 -14.02 11.17 -4.60
CA ILE A 166 -12.86 10.28 -4.76
C ILE A 166 -13.28 9.05 -5.58
N SER A 167 -12.72 8.91 -6.77
CA SER A 167 -12.91 7.72 -7.60
C SER A 167 -12.06 6.53 -7.12
N VAL A 168 -10.87 6.79 -6.59
CA VAL A 168 -9.95 5.76 -6.12
C VAL A 168 -9.24 6.20 -4.84
N LEU A 169 -9.44 5.46 -3.76
CA LEU A 169 -8.67 5.59 -2.53
C LEU A 169 -7.63 4.47 -2.46
N ILE A 170 -6.34 4.81 -2.38
CA ILE A 170 -5.24 3.85 -2.27
C ILE A 170 -4.60 3.96 -0.88
N ASN A 171 -4.92 3.01 -0.01
CA ASN A 171 -4.31 2.83 1.30
C ASN A 171 -2.94 2.15 1.12
N ASN A 172 -1.93 2.95 0.72
CA ASN A 172 -0.60 2.47 0.33
C ASN A 172 0.45 2.67 1.41
N ALA A 173 0.35 3.70 2.24
CA ALA A 173 1.36 3.99 3.27
C ALA A 173 1.60 2.79 4.20
N GLY A 174 2.80 2.72 4.76
CA GLY A 174 3.10 1.68 5.74
C GLY A 174 4.54 1.69 6.21
N VAL A 175 4.74 1.03 7.32
CA VAL A 175 6.05 0.73 7.93
C VAL A 175 6.26 -0.78 7.95
N MET A 176 7.51 -1.23 8.04
CA MET A 176 7.83 -2.65 7.94
C MET A 176 8.88 -3.04 8.97
N ALA A 177 8.60 -4.11 9.73
CA ALA A 177 9.54 -4.81 10.57
C ALA A 177 10.36 -3.88 11.51
N ILE A 178 9.68 -2.99 12.22
CA ILE A 178 10.28 -2.13 13.24
C ILE A 178 10.90 -3.07 14.30
N PRO A 179 12.21 -2.91 14.63
CA PRO A 179 12.91 -3.89 15.48
C PRO A 179 12.30 -4.05 16.86
N ASP A 180 11.97 -2.95 17.52
CA ASP A 180 11.43 -2.90 18.87
C ASP A 180 9.97 -2.44 18.85
N ARG A 181 9.21 -2.85 19.87
CA ARG A 181 7.83 -2.39 20.03
C ARG A 181 7.82 -0.89 20.32
N GLU A 182 7.37 -0.11 19.36
CA GLU A 182 7.13 1.32 19.50
C GLU A 182 5.62 1.58 19.64
N LEU A 183 5.26 2.54 20.49
CA LEU A 183 3.90 3.03 20.57
C LEU A 183 3.79 4.40 19.90
N THR A 184 2.67 4.60 19.22
CA THR A 184 2.29 5.92 18.74
C THR A 184 1.87 6.83 19.90
N LYS A 185 1.61 8.09 19.63
CA LYS A 185 1.05 9.01 20.64
C LYS A 185 -0.33 8.58 21.15
N ASP A 186 -1.05 7.78 20.37
CA ASP A 186 -2.38 7.25 20.71
C ASP A 186 -2.29 5.99 21.57
N GLY A 187 -1.07 5.47 21.82
CA GLY A 187 -0.81 4.31 22.67
C GLY A 187 -0.92 2.96 21.98
N TYR A 188 -1.02 2.93 20.62
CA TYR A 188 -1.09 1.69 19.87
C TYR A 188 0.28 1.29 19.28
N GLU A 189 0.47 -0.02 19.03
CA GLU A 189 1.67 -0.52 18.35
C GLU A 189 1.76 0.10 16.97
N ARG A 190 2.91 0.70 16.69
CA ARG A 190 3.11 1.59 15.56
C ARG A 190 2.87 0.92 14.21
N THR A 191 3.28 -0.35 14.04
CA THR A 191 3.07 -1.05 12.78
C THR A 191 1.59 -1.35 12.53
N PHE A 192 0.87 -1.74 13.60
CA PHE A 192 -0.56 -1.98 13.52
C PHE A 192 -1.31 -0.67 13.23
N GLN A 193 -1.00 0.40 13.95
CA GLN A 193 -1.66 1.69 13.75
C GLN A 193 -1.38 2.26 12.36
N SER A 194 -0.10 2.43 11.97
CA SER A 194 0.23 3.02 10.66
C SER A 194 -0.30 2.22 9.49
N ASN A 195 -0.23 0.87 9.54
CA ASN A 195 -0.55 0.04 8.40
C ASN A 195 -2.05 -0.28 8.27
N HIS A 196 -2.76 -0.37 9.41
CA HIS A 196 -4.16 -0.80 9.43
C HIS A 196 -5.09 0.22 10.09
N LEU A 197 -4.95 0.50 11.39
CA LEU A 197 -5.94 1.28 12.14
C LEU A 197 -6.13 2.70 11.56
N GLY A 198 -5.03 3.37 11.23
CA GLY A 198 -5.07 4.69 10.60
C GLY A 198 -5.80 4.66 9.25
N HIS A 199 -5.56 3.64 8.42
CA HIS A 199 -6.28 3.48 7.14
C HIS A 199 -7.75 3.09 7.33
N PHE A 200 -8.08 2.33 8.36
CA PHE A 200 -9.47 2.02 8.72
C PHE A 200 -10.24 3.31 9.01
N ILE A 201 -9.70 4.15 9.92
CA ILE A 201 -10.32 5.42 10.31
C ILE A 201 -10.38 6.40 9.13
N LEU A 202 -9.28 6.49 8.35
CA LEU A 202 -9.24 7.32 7.14
C LEU A 202 -10.33 6.92 6.14
N THR A 203 -10.46 5.60 5.88
CA THR A 203 -11.45 5.08 4.94
C THR A 203 -12.87 5.37 5.45
N ALA A 204 -13.12 5.22 6.75
CA ALA A 204 -14.41 5.56 7.37
C ALA A 204 -14.74 7.05 7.18
N GLY A 205 -13.79 7.94 7.49
CA GLY A 205 -13.99 9.38 7.36
C GLY A 205 -14.14 9.86 5.91
N LEU A 206 -13.49 9.18 4.97
CA LEU A 206 -13.58 9.49 3.53
C LEU A 206 -14.74 8.79 2.83
N PHE A 207 -15.43 7.86 3.48
CA PHE A 207 -16.52 7.09 2.86
C PHE A 207 -17.61 7.98 2.25
N PRO A 208 -18.04 9.09 2.91
CA PRO A 208 -19.03 10.02 2.34
C PRO A 208 -18.56 10.72 1.06
N TYR A 209 -17.25 10.82 0.85
CA TYR A 209 -16.63 11.50 -0.29
C TYR A 209 -16.24 10.52 -1.42
N LEU A 210 -16.58 9.23 -1.32
CA LEU A 210 -16.31 8.26 -2.38
C LEU A 210 -17.36 8.39 -3.50
N ALA A 211 -16.90 8.31 -4.75
CA ALA A 211 -17.74 8.45 -5.94
C ALA A 211 -18.79 7.31 -6.04
N ARG A 212 -20.04 7.64 -5.94
CA ARG A 212 -21.15 6.67 -6.00
C ARG A 212 -21.42 6.14 -7.40
N SER A 213 -20.75 6.68 -8.40
CA SER A 213 -20.73 6.15 -9.77
C SER A 213 -19.83 4.92 -9.93
N GLY A 214 -19.03 4.57 -8.90
CA GLY A 214 -18.13 3.42 -8.93
C GLY A 214 -16.77 3.73 -8.32
N ALA A 215 -16.69 3.81 -6.97
CA ALA A 215 -15.41 4.04 -6.29
C ALA A 215 -14.65 2.75 -6.00
N LYS A 216 -13.33 2.86 -5.97
CA LYS A 216 -12.40 1.79 -5.58
C LYS A 216 -11.68 2.13 -4.29
N VAL A 217 -11.63 1.19 -3.34
CA VAL A 217 -10.76 1.23 -2.16
C VAL A 217 -9.72 0.13 -2.32
N ILE A 218 -8.47 0.53 -2.53
CA ILE A 218 -7.34 -0.37 -2.79
C ILE A 218 -6.42 -0.37 -1.58
N THR A 219 -6.29 -1.50 -0.89
CA THR A 219 -5.48 -1.60 0.32
C THR A 219 -4.24 -2.45 0.09
N VAL A 220 -3.06 -1.88 0.30
CA VAL A 220 -1.79 -2.56 0.08
C VAL A 220 -1.47 -3.51 1.25
N SER A 221 -1.44 -4.80 0.93
CA SER A 221 -1.01 -5.88 1.81
C SER A 221 0.39 -6.40 1.44
N SER A 222 0.69 -7.64 1.75
CA SER A 222 2.00 -8.27 1.49
C SER A 222 1.89 -9.80 1.50
N SER A 223 2.80 -10.48 0.79
CA SER A 223 3.01 -11.92 0.99
C SER A 223 3.50 -12.29 2.40
N ALA A 224 3.90 -11.29 3.19
CA ALA A 224 4.26 -11.47 4.60
C ALA A 224 3.12 -12.05 5.46
N ILE A 225 1.86 -11.99 5.01
CA ILE A 225 0.72 -12.66 5.69
C ILE A 225 1.03 -14.13 5.96
N ASN A 226 1.86 -14.79 5.15
CA ASN A 226 2.26 -16.18 5.31
C ASN A 226 3.15 -16.44 6.55
N PHE A 227 3.68 -15.39 7.20
CA PHE A 227 4.42 -15.51 8.47
C PHE A 227 3.50 -15.59 9.70
N SER A 228 2.18 -15.51 9.50
CA SER A 228 1.15 -15.67 10.55
C SER A 228 0.27 -16.90 10.29
N PRO A 229 0.83 -18.12 10.34
CA PRO A 229 0.11 -19.33 9.95
C PRO A 229 -1.07 -19.69 10.87
N GLN A 230 -1.15 -19.09 12.06
CA GLN A 230 -2.27 -19.20 13.00
C GLN A 230 -3.38 -18.17 12.71
N GLY A 231 -3.19 -17.33 11.70
CA GLY A 231 -4.11 -16.24 11.38
C GLY A 231 -3.87 -14.99 12.23
N LEU A 232 -4.87 -14.12 12.28
CA LEU A 232 -4.81 -12.89 13.05
C LEU A 232 -4.93 -13.16 14.54
N ASP A 233 -3.98 -12.65 15.32
CA ASP A 233 -4.00 -12.73 16.79
C ASP A 233 -4.75 -11.51 17.37
N ILE A 234 -6.07 -11.65 17.45
CA ILE A 234 -6.97 -10.59 17.92
C ILE A 234 -6.61 -10.11 19.35
N ASP A 235 -6.14 -11.02 20.18
CA ASP A 235 -5.82 -10.72 21.58
C ASP A 235 -4.47 -10.05 21.78
N ASN A 236 -3.72 -9.80 20.71
CA ASN A 236 -2.37 -9.24 20.76
C ASN A 236 -2.07 -8.25 19.62
N LEU A 237 -3.09 -7.59 19.09
CA LEU A 237 -2.93 -6.60 18.01
C LEU A 237 -1.98 -5.46 18.40
N ASN A 238 -1.99 -5.09 19.68
CA ASN A 238 -1.11 -4.06 20.24
C ASN A 238 0.27 -4.58 20.69
N GLY A 239 0.56 -5.87 20.48
CA GLY A 239 1.87 -6.48 20.76
C GLY A 239 2.24 -6.52 22.25
N GLU A 240 1.27 -6.47 23.18
CA GLU A 240 1.51 -6.40 24.62
C GLU A 240 1.95 -7.74 25.20
N LYS A 241 1.38 -8.85 24.71
CA LYS A 241 1.72 -10.20 25.17
C LYS A 241 3.06 -10.67 24.60
N SER A 242 3.36 -10.31 23.37
CA SER A 242 4.61 -10.60 22.69
C SER A 242 4.76 -9.71 21.47
N TYR A 243 6.00 -9.29 21.20
CA TYR A 243 6.34 -8.50 20.03
C TYR A 243 7.51 -9.12 19.27
N SER A 244 7.42 -9.09 17.95
CA SER A 244 8.53 -9.42 17.06
C SER A 244 8.28 -8.72 15.73
N ALA A 245 9.30 -8.07 15.19
CA ALA A 245 9.22 -7.18 14.03
C ALA A 245 8.46 -7.77 12.82
N TRP A 246 8.84 -8.97 12.39
CA TRP A 246 8.21 -9.62 11.24
C TRP A 246 6.81 -10.18 11.50
N PRO A 247 6.53 -10.87 12.63
CA PRO A 247 5.17 -11.24 13.00
C PRO A 247 4.24 -10.04 13.11
N SER A 248 4.63 -8.93 13.77
CA SER A 248 3.79 -7.73 13.89
C SER A 248 3.48 -7.11 12.53
N TYR A 249 4.49 -7.03 11.65
CA TYR A 249 4.26 -6.62 10.26
C TYR A 249 3.29 -7.57 9.52
N SER A 250 3.48 -8.88 9.66
CA SER A 250 2.59 -9.90 9.07
C SER A 250 1.15 -9.74 9.56
N GLN A 251 0.96 -9.53 10.87
CA GLN A 251 -0.36 -9.29 11.47
C GLN A 251 -1.02 -8.04 10.89
N SER A 252 -0.29 -6.93 10.77
CA SER A 252 -0.83 -5.68 10.20
C SER A 252 -1.25 -5.85 8.72
N LYS A 253 -0.48 -6.63 7.95
CA LYS A 253 -0.80 -6.88 6.54
C LYS A 253 -1.92 -7.91 6.35
N LEU A 254 -2.08 -8.86 7.27
CA LEU A 254 -3.24 -9.73 7.33
C LEU A 254 -4.50 -8.96 7.74
N ALA A 255 -4.38 -8.03 8.69
CA ALA A 255 -5.47 -7.12 9.06
C ALA A 255 -5.99 -6.34 7.83
N ASN A 256 -5.11 -5.88 6.95
CA ASN A 256 -5.49 -5.21 5.70
C ASN A 256 -6.30 -6.10 4.76
N VAL A 257 -5.97 -7.39 4.64
CA VAL A 257 -6.73 -8.35 3.85
C VAL A 257 -8.13 -8.55 4.44
N LEU A 258 -8.21 -8.80 5.75
CA LEU A 258 -9.47 -9.04 6.44
C LEU A 258 -10.35 -7.78 6.45
N PHE A 259 -9.78 -6.61 6.64
CA PHE A 259 -10.47 -5.32 6.52
C PHE A 259 -11.11 -5.15 5.15
N THR A 260 -10.36 -5.37 4.07
CA THR A 260 -10.87 -5.21 2.70
C THR A 260 -12.05 -6.13 2.42
N LYS A 261 -11.97 -7.39 2.86
CA LYS A 261 -13.07 -8.37 2.69
C LYS A 261 -14.30 -7.99 3.51
N GLU A 262 -14.11 -7.58 4.76
CA GLU A 262 -15.21 -7.16 5.63
C GLU A 262 -15.85 -5.85 5.15
N LEU A 263 -15.03 -4.88 4.66
CA LEU A 263 -15.53 -3.64 4.06
C LEU A 263 -16.46 -3.95 2.86
N GLN A 264 -16.00 -4.80 1.94
CA GLN A 264 -16.83 -5.17 0.79
C GLN A 264 -18.12 -5.86 1.22
N LYS A 265 -18.02 -6.85 2.13
CA LYS A 265 -19.19 -7.59 2.62
C LYS A 265 -20.22 -6.66 3.28
N ARG A 266 -19.77 -5.70 4.07
CA ARG A 266 -20.63 -4.72 4.73
C ARG A 266 -21.24 -3.73 3.75
N ALA A 267 -20.48 -3.27 2.77
CA ALA A 267 -20.97 -2.40 1.71
C ALA A 267 -22.07 -3.11 0.88
N ASP A 268 -21.85 -4.35 0.47
CA ASP A 268 -22.84 -5.13 -0.26
C ASP A 268 -24.12 -5.34 0.58
N ALA A 269 -23.99 -5.61 1.89
CA ALA A 269 -25.12 -5.77 2.81
C ALA A 269 -25.88 -4.46 3.06
N ALA A 270 -25.19 -3.31 3.00
CA ALA A 270 -25.79 -1.98 3.09
C ALA A 270 -26.42 -1.51 1.76
N GLY A 271 -26.25 -2.26 0.66
CA GLY A 271 -26.73 -1.89 -0.66
C GLY A 271 -25.80 -0.95 -1.42
N GLU A 272 -24.59 -0.69 -0.92
CA GLU A 272 -23.58 0.19 -1.53
C GLU A 272 -22.83 -0.52 -2.67
N ASN A 273 -23.61 -0.96 -3.67
CA ASN A 273 -23.11 -1.77 -4.79
C ASN A 273 -22.10 -1.06 -5.70
N TRP A 274 -21.97 0.25 -5.58
CA TRP A 274 -20.99 1.07 -6.30
C TRP A 274 -19.57 0.89 -5.78
N LEU A 275 -19.40 0.44 -4.53
CA LEU A 275 -18.06 0.24 -3.94
C LEU A 275 -17.40 -1.05 -4.45
N THR A 276 -16.14 -0.95 -4.81
CA THR A 276 -15.24 -2.07 -5.07
C THR A 276 -14.01 -1.97 -4.18
N ALA A 277 -14.00 -2.74 -3.09
CA ALA A 277 -12.83 -2.86 -2.21
C ALA A 277 -11.98 -4.05 -2.66
N VAL A 278 -10.66 -3.82 -2.85
CA VAL A 278 -9.69 -4.85 -3.24
C VAL A 278 -8.40 -4.68 -2.46
N THR A 279 -7.65 -5.76 -2.31
CA THR A 279 -6.33 -5.74 -1.67
C THR A 279 -5.29 -6.39 -2.58
N LEU A 280 -4.02 -6.06 -2.37
CA LEU A 280 -2.94 -6.54 -3.23
C LEU A 280 -1.64 -6.82 -2.47
N HIS A 281 -0.78 -7.60 -3.14
CA HIS A 281 0.64 -7.71 -2.82
C HIS A 281 1.49 -7.17 -3.97
N PRO A 282 2.40 -6.20 -3.72
CA PRO A 282 3.19 -5.55 -4.78
C PRO A 282 4.37 -6.40 -5.29
N GLY A 283 4.62 -7.56 -4.69
CA GLY A 283 5.87 -8.32 -4.86
C GLY A 283 6.93 -7.93 -3.82
N VAL A 284 8.12 -8.50 -3.95
CA VAL A 284 9.27 -8.10 -3.12
C VAL A 284 9.93 -6.91 -3.80
N VAL A 285 9.72 -5.73 -3.25
CA VAL A 285 10.13 -4.46 -3.86
C VAL A 285 11.30 -3.85 -3.10
N ASN A 286 12.28 -3.35 -3.83
CA ASN A 286 13.38 -2.58 -3.26
C ASN A 286 12.89 -1.13 -3.04
N THR A 287 12.41 -0.83 -1.85
CA THR A 287 11.94 0.49 -1.44
C THR A 287 12.69 0.98 -0.21
N GLU A 288 12.45 2.22 0.20
CA GLU A 288 12.99 2.77 1.46
C GLU A 288 12.57 1.98 2.71
N LEU A 289 11.61 1.06 2.62
CA LEU A 289 11.23 0.17 3.72
C LEU A 289 12.40 -0.71 4.21
N TRP A 290 13.41 -0.95 3.36
CA TRP A 290 14.63 -1.66 3.76
C TRP A 290 15.41 -0.96 4.88
N ARG A 291 15.23 0.36 5.06
CA ARG A 291 15.82 1.10 6.19
C ARG A 291 15.43 0.54 7.56
N TYR A 292 14.22 0.01 7.68
CA TYR A 292 13.75 -0.63 8.91
C TYR A 292 14.41 -1.99 9.18
N ILE A 293 14.85 -2.68 8.12
CA ILE A 293 15.51 -4.00 8.23
C ILE A 293 17.01 -3.84 8.49
N VAL A 294 17.65 -2.94 7.78
CA VAL A 294 19.11 -2.77 7.80
C VAL A 294 19.54 -1.74 8.87
N GLY A 295 18.65 -0.85 9.25
CA GLY A 295 18.95 0.34 10.05
C GLY A 295 19.43 1.50 9.18
N GLU A 296 18.96 2.70 9.47
CA GLU A 296 19.23 3.90 8.65
C GLU A 296 20.71 4.26 8.66
N GLU A 297 21.36 4.15 9.81
CA GLU A 297 22.80 4.44 9.98
C GLU A 297 23.66 3.49 9.14
N LYS A 298 23.35 2.19 9.20
CA LYS A 298 24.07 1.16 8.44
C LYS A 298 23.80 1.27 6.95
N LEU A 299 22.58 1.65 6.54
CA LEU A 299 22.25 1.91 5.14
C LEU A 299 23.03 3.11 4.60
N ASN A 300 23.17 4.18 5.38
CA ASN A 300 23.97 5.36 5.03
C ASN A 300 25.46 5.03 4.98
N GLU A 301 25.97 4.24 5.93
CA GLU A 301 27.34 3.72 5.90
C GLU A 301 27.60 2.88 4.64
N MET A 302 26.66 2.00 4.27
CA MET A 302 26.77 1.19 3.05
C MET A 302 26.76 2.06 1.79
N LYS A 303 25.88 3.07 1.72
CA LYS A 303 25.86 4.03 0.60
C LYS A 303 27.15 4.86 0.48
N SER A 304 27.81 5.17 1.60
CA SER A 304 29.09 5.91 1.61
C SER A 304 30.30 5.07 1.17
N LYS A 305 30.20 3.74 1.30
CA LYS A 305 31.21 2.81 0.78
C LYS A 305 31.10 2.78 -0.74
N GLY A 306 32.24 2.87 -1.45
CA GLY A 306 32.27 2.90 -2.91
C GLY A 306 31.49 1.73 -3.56
N PRO A 307 31.09 1.86 -4.83
CA PRO A 307 30.20 0.90 -5.52
C PRO A 307 30.75 -0.53 -5.57
N ASN A 308 32.05 -0.72 -5.40
CA ASN A 308 32.74 -2.02 -5.41
C ASN A 308 32.91 -2.64 -4.01
N SER A 309 32.33 -2.07 -2.96
CA SER A 309 32.36 -2.70 -1.65
C SER A 309 31.58 -4.03 -1.66
N LEU A 310 31.99 -4.99 -0.83
CA LEU A 310 31.36 -6.30 -0.76
C LEU A 310 29.86 -6.19 -0.40
N GLU A 311 29.55 -5.22 0.46
CA GLU A 311 28.18 -4.91 0.87
C GLU A 311 27.34 -4.36 -0.29
N ASN A 312 27.88 -3.44 -1.08
CA ASN A 312 27.18 -2.90 -2.26
C ASN A 312 27.06 -3.95 -3.36
N LEU A 313 28.05 -4.83 -3.51
CA LEU A 313 27.95 -5.95 -4.44
C LEU A 313 26.86 -6.96 -4.01
N ALA A 314 26.73 -7.23 -2.69
CA ALA A 314 25.67 -8.07 -2.15
C ALA A 314 24.28 -7.42 -2.30
N MET A 315 24.16 -6.12 -2.07
CA MET A 315 22.90 -5.37 -2.34
C MET A 315 22.53 -5.37 -3.82
N ASN A 316 23.51 -5.16 -4.71
CA ASN A 316 23.27 -5.24 -6.15
C ASN A 316 22.84 -6.65 -6.58
N ALA A 317 23.44 -7.70 -6.01
CA ALA A 317 23.01 -9.07 -6.26
C ALA A 317 21.59 -9.31 -5.71
N ALA A 318 21.24 -8.78 -4.53
CA ALA A 318 19.89 -8.88 -3.98
C ALA A 318 18.86 -8.10 -4.81
N SER A 319 19.25 -6.96 -5.39
CA SER A 319 18.38 -6.14 -6.25
C SER A 319 17.99 -6.88 -7.56
N LEU A 320 18.76 -7.85 -8.00
CA LEU A 320 18.41 -8.71 -9.15
C LEU A 320 17.15 -9.58 -8.85
N PHE A 321 16.85 -9.83 -7.59
CA PHE A 321 15.71 -10.65 -7.14
C PHE A 321 14.54 -9.81 -6.60
N THR A 322 14.69 -8.50 -6.50
CA THR A 322 13.65 -7.59 -6.05
C THR A 322 13.13 -6.75 -7.22
N LYS A 323 11.85 -6.37 -7.16
CA LYS A 323 11.26 -5.43 -8.10
C LYS A 323 11.75 -4.00 -7.83
N THR A 324 11.81 -3.18 -8.87
CA THR A 324 11.87 -1.72 -8.72
C THR A 324 10.56 -1.19 -8.14
N ALA A 325 10.54 0.06 -7.67
CA ALA A 325 9.31 0.70 -7.21
C ALA A 325 8.25 0.78 -8.32
N ALA A 326 8.65 1.04 -9.56
CA ALA A 326 7.78 1.08 -10.73
C ALA A 326 7.12 -0.27 -11.03
N GLU A 327 7.92 -1.36 -11.04
CA GLU A 327 7.41 -2.72 -11.23
C GLU A 327 6.50 -3.16 -10.07
N GLY A 328 6.85 -2.77 -8.83
CA GLY A 328 6.05 -3.06 -7.66
C GLY A 328 4.72 -2.32 -7.64
N ALA A 329 4.69 -1.09 -8.15
CA ALA A 329 3.48 -0.29 -8.23
C ALA A 329 2.48 -0.79 -9.29
N SER A 330 2.92 -1.62 -10.26
CA SER A 330 2.10 -2.04 -11.40
C SER A 330 0.75 -2.63 -11.01
N THR A 331 0.69 -3.44 -9.95
CA THR A 331 -0.59 -4.05 -9.52
C THR A 331 -1.56 -3.00 -8.97
N GLN A 332 -1.10 -2.04 -8.16
CA GLN A 332 -2.00 -1.01 -7.64
C GLN A 332 -2.38 0.03 -8.70
N ILE A 333 -1.51 0.29 -9.68
CA ILE A 333 -1.82 1.15 -10.82
C ILE A 333 -2.86 0.46 -11.72
N PHE A 334 -2.69 -0.84 -12.02
CA PHE A 334 -3.67 -1.63 -12.74
C PHE A 334 -5.04 -1.59 -12.07
N LEU A 335 -5.11 -1.87 -10.77
CA LEU A 335 -6.38 -1.84 -10.02
C LEU A 335 -7.02 -0.45 -10.01
N ALA A 336 -6.21 0.60 -9.95
CA ALA A 336 -6.71 1.97 -10.00
C ALA A 336 -7.29 2.34 -11.37
N ALA A 337 -6.65 1.90 -12.46
CA ALA A 337 -7.03 2.25 -13.83
C ALA A 337 -8.06 1.30 -14.45
N GLU A 338 -8.18 0.06 -13.95
CA GLU A 338 -9.10 -0.94 -14.50
C GLU A 338 -10.55 -0.58 -14.22
N ASP A 339 -11.45 -0.97 -15.13
CA ASP A 339 -12.89 -0.81 -14.93
C ASP A 339 -13.37 -1.64 -13.74
N VAL A 340 -14.25 -1.09 -12.92
CA VAL A 340 -14.81 -1.74 -11.72
C VAL A 340 -15.51 -3.06 -12.05
N THR A 341 -16.08 -3.18 -13.25
CA THR A 341 -16.79 -4.39 -13.71
C THR A 341 -15.86 -5.57 -13.99
N ASN A 342 -14.57 -5.30 -14.20
CA ASN A 342 -13.53 -6.31 -14.43
C ASN A 342 -12.82 -6.73 -13.13
N LEU A 343 -13.16 -6.13 -12.00
CA LEU A 343 -12.55 -6.41 -10.71
C LEU A 343 -13.45 -7.29 -9.84
N SER A 344 -12.89 -8.34 -9.27
CA SER A 344 -13.57 -9.16 -8.27
C SER A 344 -13.59 -8.44 -6.93
N LYS A 345 -14.78 -8.13 -6.42
CA LYS A 345 -15.00 -7.44 -5.16
C LYS A 345 -14.47 -8.26 -3.97
N GLY A 346 -13.78 -7.63 -3.03
CA GLY A 346 -13.17 -8.28 -1.87
C GLY A 346 -11.95 -9.16 -2.18
N ALA A 347 -11.48 -9.18 -3.44
CA ALA A 347 -10.41 -10.06 -3.88
C ALA A 347 -9.01 -9.54 -3.52
N PHE A 348 -8.06 -10.47 -3.52
CA PHE A 348 -6.64 -10.22 -3.36
C PHE A 348 -5.92 -10.37 -4.70
N TYR A 349 -5.13 -9.38 -5.07
CA TYR A 349 -4.41 -9.35 -6.35
C TYR A 349 -2.90 -9.48 -6.17
N GLU A 350 -2.27 -10.22 -7.07
CA GLU A 350 -0.82 -10.33 -7.21
C GLU A 350 -0.50 -10.34 -8.71
N GLU A 351 0.52 -9.59 -9.15
CA GLU A 351 0.92 -9.55 -10.57
C GLU A 351 -0.26 -9.18 -11.50
N MET A 352 -1.09 -8.20 -11.11
CA MET A 352 -2.27 -7.75 -11.85
C MET A 352 -3.33 -8.85 -12.11
N LYS A 353 -3.33 -9.88 -11.31
CA LYS A 353 -4.26 -11.02 -11.39
C LYS A 353 -4.83 -11.33 -10.03
N GLU A 354 -6.08 -11.77 -10.00
CA GLU A 354 -6.69 -12.29 -8.79
C GLU A 354 -5.91 -13.53 -8.31
N ASN A 355 -5.52 -13.52 -7.03
CA ASN A 355 -4.92 -14.65 -6.36
C ASN A 355 -5.96 -15.40 -5.53
N THR A 356 -6.52 -16.46 -6.10
CA THR A 356 -7.53 -17.31 -5.43
C THR A 356 -6.93 -18.35 -4.48
N LYS A 357 -5.59 -18.42 -4.35
CA LYS A 357 -4.87 -19.41 -3.54
C LYS A 357 -4.36 -18.84 -2.22
N LEU A 358 -5.16 -18.01 -1.57
CA LEU A 358 -4.81 -17.50 -0.25
C LEU A 358 -4.95 -18.59 0.82
N PRO A 359 -4.15 -18.54 1.90
CA PRO A 359 -4.36 -19.35 3.07
C PRO A 359 -5.76 -19.12 3.66
N SER A 360 -6.36 -20.15 4.27
CA SER A 360 -7.72 -20.09 4.84
C SER A 360 -7.88 -18.98 5.88
N PHE A 361 -6.85 -18.69 6.67
CA PHE A 361 -6.87 -17.60 7.65
C PHE A 361 -7.01 -16.20 7.05
N ALA A 362 -6.67 -16.00 5.78
CA ALA A 362 -6.88 -14.76 5.05
C ALA A 362 -8.33 -14.56 4.58
N SER A 363 -9.22 -15.50 4.92
CA SER A 363 -10.66 -15.46 4.65
C SER A 363 -11.48 -15.83 5.90
N ASP A 364 -10.90 -15.66 7.09
CA ASP A 364 -11.57 -15.92 8.37
C ASP A 364 -12.56 -14.76 8.67
N GLU A 365 -13.82 -14.99 8.39
CA GLU A 365 -14.89 -14.01 8.59
C GLU A 365 -15.09 -13.64 10.06
N THR A 366 -14.86 -14.58 10.99
CA THR A 366 -14.97 -14.30 12.42
C THR A 366 -13.92 -13.32 12.86
N LYS A 367 -12.66 -13.54 12.43
CA LYS A 367 -11.54 -12.63 12.71
C LYS A 367 -11.73 -11.28 12.01
N ALA A 368 -12.25 -11.26 10.77
CA ALA A 368 -12.54 -10.02 10.06
C ALA A 368 -13.58 -9.17 10.79
N LYS A 369 -14.68 -9.77 11.26
CA LYS A 369 -15.72 -9.10 12.05
C LYS A 369 -15.18 -8.61 13.40
N SER A 370 -14.38 -9.42 14.11
CA SER A 370 -13.78 -9.01 15.38
C SER A 370 -12.78 -7.87 15.20
N LEU A 371 -11.95 -7.93 14.15
CA LEU A 371 -11.00 -6.87 13.79
C LEU A 371 -11.73 -5.55 13.52
N TRP A 372 -12.85 -5.59 12.81
CA TRP A 372 -13.65 -4.41 12.53
C TRP A 372 -14.13 -3.74 13.82
N GLY A 373 -14.77 -4.48 14.72
CA GLY A 373 -15.26 -3.93 15.99
C GLY A 373 -14.13 -3.36 16.88
N ILE A 374 -12.98 -4.05 16.94
CA ILE A 374 -11.81 -3.55 17.68
C ILE A 374 -11.24 -2.29 17.01
N SER A 375 -11.25 -2.22 15.68
CA SER A 375 -10.77 -1.01 14.97
C SER A 375 -11.70 0.19 15.19
N GLU A 376 -13.01 -0.03 15.29
CA GLU A 376 -13.98 1.00 15.70
C GLU A 376 -13.73 1.45 17.14
N GLU A 377 -13.54 0.52 18.06
CA GLU A 377 -13.25 0.80 19.48
C GLU A 377 -11.95 1.59 19.63
N PHE A 378 -10.85 1.12 19.03
CA PHE A 378 -9.54 1.78 19.09
C PHE A 378 -9.57 3.15 18.40
N GLY A 379 -10.30 3.26 17.31
CA GLY A 379 -10.49 4.51 16.59
C GLY A 379 -11.41 5.50 17.33
N GLY A 380 -12.24 5.01 18.25
CA GLY A 380 -13.31 5.82 18.86
C GLY A 380 -14.28 6.36 17.82
N ILE A 381 -14.62 5.54 16.81
CA ILE A 381 -15.52 5.87 15.71
C ILE A 381 -16.51 4.74 15.47
N THR A 382 -17.59 5.03 14.74
CA THR A 382 -18.44 4.04 14.10
C THR A 382 -18.25 4.19 12.59
N PHE A 383 -17.93 3.13 11.88
CA PHE A 383 -17.84 3.15 10.43
C PHE A 383 -19.22 2.91 9.82
N ASP A 384 -19.97 3.99 9.63
CA ASP A 384 -21.29 3.93 9.01
C ASP A 384 -21.16 3.85 7.48
N LEU A 385 -21.72 2.80 6.90
CA LEU A 385 -21.77 2.56 5.45
C LEU A 385 -23.13 2.99 4.85
N THR A 386 -24.06 3.45 5.69
CA THR A 386 -25.42 3.82 5.24
C THR A 386 -25.60 5.33 5.08
N ILE A 387 -24.53 6.11 5.13
CA ILE A 387 -24.60 7.57 5.04
C ILE A 387 -25.27 7.95 3.72
N GLY A 388 -26.51 8.41 3.82
CA GLY A 388 -27.25 8.99 2.70
C GLY A 388 -26.46 10.11 2.02
N THR A 389 -26.76 10.34 0.75
CA THR A 389 -26.22 11.47 -0.02
C THR A 389 -26.12 12.70 0.88
N ILE A 390 -24.92 13.29 0.98
CA ILE A 390 -24.80 14.65 1.52
C ILE A 390 -25.69 15.50 0.63
N GLU A 391 -26.86 15.92 1.14
CA GLU A 391 -27.68 16.90 0.46
C GLU A 391 -26.75 18.09 0.21
N SER A 392 -26.57 18.45 -1.05
CA SER A 392 -25.89 19.68 -1.41
C SER A 392 -26.64 20.81 -0.72
N ASP A 393 -26.06 21.41 0.30
CA ASP A 393 -26.53 22.67 0.87
C ASP A 393 -26.47 23.73 -0.24
N THR A 394 -27.48 23.71 -1.11
CA THR A 394 -27.83 24.82 -1.97
C THR A 394 -28.81 25.69 -1.21
N ASP A 395 -28.44 26.13 -0.01
CA ASP A 395 -29.00 27.33 0.59
C ASP A 395 -28.34 28.53 -0.11
N THR A 396 -28.83 28.81 -1.30
CA THR A 396 -28.70 30.13 -1.89
C THR A 396 -29.64 31.01 -1.05
N PRO A 397 -29.16 32.03 -0.32
CA PRO A 397 -30.06 32.95 0.35
C PRO A 397 -30.89 33.63 -0.72
N GLU A 398 -32.21 33.47 -0.65
CA GLU A 398 -33.17 34.25 -1.40
C GLU A 398 -32.85 35.72 -1.14
N LEU A 399 -32.42 36.40 -2.20
CA LEU A 399 -32.34 37.86 -2.21
C LEU A 399 -33.76 38.39 -2.03
N VAL A 400 -34.08 38.83 -0.83
CA VAL A 400 -35.28 39.63 -0.58
C VAL A 400 -35.12 40.92 -1.37
N GLU A 401 -35.83 41.05 -2.47
CA GLU A 401 -36.00 42.29 -3.18
C GLU A 401 -36.77 43.25 -2.25
N ASP A 402 -36.08 44.28 -1.74
CA ASP A 402 -36.64 45.39 -0.99
C ASP A 402 -37.38 46.30 -1.98
N GLU A 403 -38.70 46.13 -2.06
CA GLU A 403 -39.59 47.08 -2.75
C GLU A 403 -39.65 48.39 -1.93
N SER A 404 -38.72 49.29 -2.17
CA SER A 404 -38.83 50.67 -1.73
C SER A 404 -39.89 51.37 -2.55
N GLN A 405 -41.04 51.60 -1.92
CA GLN A 405 -42.12 52.47 -2.42
C GLN A 405 -41.61 53.89 -2.62
N ASP A 406 -41.68 54.35 -3.87
CA ASP A 406 -41.45 55.70 -4.29
C ASP A 406 -42.72 56.53 -4.03
N GLU A 407 -42.74 57.20 -2.87
CA GLU A 407 -43.76 58.27 -2.59
C GLU A 407 -43.29 59.57 -3.22
N SER A 408 -43.77 59.89 -4.42
CA SER A 408 -43.69 61.21 -5.01
C SER A 408 -44.73 62.13 -4.40
N GLU A 409 -44.34 62.94 -3.43
CA GLU A 409 -45.12 64.13 -3.01
C GLU A 409 -44.96 65.25 -4.05
N SER A 410 -46.07 65.65 -4.68
CA SER A 410 -46.27 66.86 -5.42
C SER A 410 -46.55 67.99 -4.47
N ILE A 411 -45.74 69.06 -4.49
CA ILE A 411 -46.09 70.38 -3.96
C ILE A 411 -45.86 71.41 -5.05
N GLU A 412 -46.88 72.31 -5.20
CA GLU A 412 -47.08 73.47 -6.02
C GLU A 412 -45.88 74.32 -6.43
#